data_c741359f903436d3fbb6b60b5082ee0c
#
_entry.id   c741359f903436d3fbb6b60b5082ee0c
#
_cell.length_a   1.000
_cell.length_b   1.000
_cell.length_c   1.000
_cell.angle_alpha   90.00
_cell.angle_beta   90.00
_cell.angle_gamma   90.00
#
_symmetry.space_group_name_H-M   'P 1'
#
loop_
_entity.id
_entity.type
_entity.pdbx_description
1 polymer ?
#
loop_
_entity_poly.entity_id
_entity_poly.type
_entity_poly.pdbx_seq_one_letter_code
_entity_poly.pdbx_strand_id
1 'polypeptide(L)'
;MGSGKTALMLELCLALRKEYNIAAVTNDIFTREDAEFLTKHGALTPERIVAIETGGCPHAAVREDISANLLALQGLHAKFQTDLLLIESGGDNLAANYSRELADFIIYVIDVAGGDKVPRKGGPGITGSDLLVINKCDLADAVGADVDLMEREANKIREGGPVVRAVIKHGVGVKQTVDMIISAWKSTDGYIESRMKWSKGGVKGSGEQPNINRYTHVPHD
;
A
#
# COMPACT_ATOMS: atom_id res chain seq x y z
N MET A 1 -0.75 -10.79 -11.62
CA MET A 1 -2.16 -10.96 -11.20
C MET A 1 -2.24 -11.97 -10.07
N GLY A 2 -3.09 -11.71 -9.05
CA GLY A 2 -3.38 -12.71 -8.01
C GLY A 2 -2.38 -12.85 -6.85
N SER A 3 -1.36 -12.00 -6.71
CA SER A 3 -0.43 -12.08 -5.56
C SER A 3 -1.10 -11.77 -4.20
N GLY A 4 -2.30 -11.18 -4.20
CA GLY A 4 -3.07 -10.87 -3.00
C GLY A 4 -2.96 -9.41 -2.54
N LYS A 5 -2.66 -8.47 -3.42
CA LYS A 5 -2.63 -7.04 -3.11
C LYS A 5 -3.97 -6.54 -2.56
N THR A 6 -5.07 -6.79 -3.28
CA THR A 6 -6.42 -6.37 -2.87
C THR A 6 -6.87 -7.03 -1.57
N ALA A 7 -6.47 -8.30 -1.35
CA ALA A 7 -6.72 -8.97 -0.08
C ALA A 7 -5.94 -8.31 1.06
N LEU A 8 -4.67 -7.93 0.83
CA LEU A 8 -3.89 -7.17 1.81
C LEU A 8 -4.51 -5.80 2.06
N MET A 9 -4.93 -5.09 1.01
CA MET A 9 -5.63 -3.80 1.13
C MET A 9 -6.86 -3.92 2.02
N LEU A 10 -7.69 -4.97 1.82
CA LEU A 10 -8.85 -5.25 2.65
C LEU A 10 -8.47 -5.40 4.12
N GLU A 11 -7.52 -6.28 4.42
CA GLU A 11 -7.09 -6.55 5.79
C GLU A 11 -6.45 -5.33 6.47
N LEU A 12 -5.68 -4.54 5.72
CA LEU A 12 -5.13 -3.27 6.22
C LEU A 12 -6.25 -2.27 6.54
N CYS A 13 -7.24 -2.13 5.66
CA CYS A 13 -8.40 -1.26 5.91
C CYS A 13 -9.15 -1.70 7.18
N LEU A 14 -9.44 -3.00 7.32
CA LEU A 14 -10.16 -3.55 8.47
C LEU A 14 -9.41 -3.35 9.80
N ALA A 15 -8.08 -3.45 9.77
CA ALA A 15 -7.24 -3.25 10.94
C ALA A 15 -7.10 -1.75 11.28
N LEU A 16 -6.70 -0.93 10.32
CA LEU A 16 -6.36 0.48 10.53
C LEU A 16 -7.57 1.36 10.85
N ARG A 17 -8.73 1.12 10.23
CA ARG A 17 -9.95 1.94 10.42
C ARG A 17 -10.47 1.98 11.86
N LYS A 18 -10.01 1.07 12.72
CA LYS A 18 -10.42 1.01 14.14
C LYS A 18 -9.82 2.14 14.96
N GLU A 19 -8.64 2.63 14.55
CA GLU A 19 -7.85 3.59 15.30
C GLU A 19 -7.52 4.85 14.50
N TYR A 20 -7.57 4.75 13.15
CA TYR A 20 -7.15 5.82 12.25
C TYR A 20 -8.26 6.19 11.26
N ASN A 21 -8.29 7.44 10.89
CA ASN A 21 -9.16 7.96 9.85
C ASN A 21 -8.52 7.72 8.49
N ILE A 22 -9.03 6.73 7.74
CA ILE A 22 -8.41 6.28 6.51
C ILE A 22 -9.35 6.38 5.31
N ALA A 23 -8.77 6.43 4.10
CA ALA A 23 -9.44 6.28 2.83
C ALA A 23 -8.57 5.50 1.84
N ALA A 24 -9.13 5.03 0.75
CA ALA A 24 -8.45 4.16 -0.20
C ALA A 24 -8.68 4.57 -1.66
N VAL A 25 -7.65 4.37 -2.48
CA VAL A 25 -7.70 4.49 -3.94
C VAL A 25 -7.28 3.16 -4.56
N THR A 26 -8.03 2.67 -5.52
CA THR A 26 -7.67 1.50 -6.31
C THR A 26 -7.49 1.88 -7.77
N ASN A 27 -6.52 1.25 -8.42
CA ASN A 27 -6.25 1.44 -9.85
C ASN A 27 -6.48 0.13 -10.59
N ASP A 28 -7.28 0.18 -11.64
CA ASP A 28 -7.45 -0.95 -12.56
C ASP A 28 -7.55 -0.45 -14.01
N ILE A 29 -7.33 -1.37 -14.96
CA ILE A 29 -7.28 -1.02 -16.39
C ILE A 29 -8.65 -0.64 -16.90
N PHE A 30 -9.67 -1.49 -16.67
CA PHE A 30 -11.00 -1.37 -17.26
C PHE A 30 -12.13 -1.62 -16.27
N THR A 31 -11.84 -1.94 -15.00
CA THR A 31 -12.85 -2.38 -14.06
C THR A 31 -12.76 -1.64 -12.73
N ARG A 32 -13.81 -1.73 -11.95
CA ARG A 32 -13.85 -1.26 -10.56
C ARG A 32 -13.87 -2.42 -9.58
N GLU A 33 -13.46 -3.62 -10.05
CA GLU A 33 -13.57 -4.85 -9.27
C GLU A 33 -12.91 -4.76 -7.91
N ASP A 34 -11.72 -4.17 -7.81
CA ASP A 34 -11.01 -4.02 -6.54
C ASP A 34 -11.78 -3.10 -5.57
N ALA A 35 -12.32 -1.97 -6.05
CA ALA A 35 -13.12 -1.07 -5.23
C ALA A 35 -14.46 -1.70 -4.81
N GLU A 36 -15.12 -2.42 -5.72
CA GLU A 36 -16.35 -3.17 -5.44
C GLU A 36 -16.08 -4.29 -4.43
N PHE A 37 -14.97 -5.01 -4.59
CA PHE A 37 -14.54 -6.04 -3.64
C PHE A 37 -14.32 -5.44 -2.24
N LEU A 38 -13.59 -4.34 -2.12
CA LEU A 38 -13.36 -3.67 -0.84
C LEU A 38 -14.67 -3.20 -0.21
N THR A 39 -15.56 -2.62 -1.01
CA THR A 39 -16.88 -2.16 -0.55
C THR A 39 -17.75 -3.33 -0.08
N LYS A 40 -17.84 -4.39 -0.88
CA LYS A 40 -18.65 -5.59 -0.59
C LYS A 40 -18.20 -6.28 0.70
N HIS A 41 -16.89 -6.29 0.97
CA HIS A 41 -16.33 -6.89 2.18
C HIS A 41 -16.25 -5.90 3.36
N GLY A 42 -16.84 -4.72 3.21
CA GLY A 42 -16.94 -3.74 4.28
C GLY A 42 -15.58 -3.18 4.72
N ALA A 43 -14.61 -3.07 3.81
CA ALA A 43 -13.31 -2.48 4.10
C ALA A 43 -13.44 -1.06 4.65
N LEU A 44 -14.16 -0.22 3.90
CA LEU A 44 -14.53 1.16 4.25
C LEU A 44 -15.93 1.45 3.71
N THR A 45 -16.51 2.60 4.07
CA THR A 45 -17.73 3.08 3.44
C THR A 45 -17.46 3.49 1.99
N PRO A 46 -18.44 3.35 1.06
CA PRO A 46 -18.21 3.56 -0.37
C PRO A 46 -17.61 4.93 -0.71
N GLU A 47 -18.01 5.98 0.00
CA GLU A 47 -17.50 7.34 -0.21
C GLU A 47 -16.02 7.53 0.16
N ARG A 48 -15.41 6.57 0.84
CA ARG A 48 -13.98 6.55 1.21
C ARG A 48 -13.14 5.70 0.28
N ILE A 49 -13.75 5.11 -0.75
CA ILE A 49 -13.05 4.30 -1.75
C ILE A 49 -13.23 4.97 -3.11
N VAL A 50 -12.14 5.28 -3.78
CA VAL A 50 -12.14 5.82 -5.14
C VAL A 50 -11.47 4.82 -6.08
N ALA A 51 -12.18 4.42 -7.13
CA ALA A 51 -11.61 3.63 -8.23
C ALA A 51 -11.14 4.56 -9.35
N ILE A 52 -9.92 4.34 -9.83
CA ILE A 52 -9.37 5.02 -11.00
C ILE A 52 -9.23 4.00 -12.12
N GLU A 53 -9.92 4.27 -13.22
CA GLU A 53 -9.80 3.50 -14.46
C GLU A 53 -8.65 4.10 -15.28
N THR A 54 -7.58 3.34 -15.47
CA THR A 54 -6.32 3.86 -16.03
C THR A 54 -6.22 3.74 -17.55
N GLY A 55 -7.26 3.20 -18.21
CA GLY A 55 -7.43 3.22 -19.67
C GLY A 55 -6.21 2.76 -20.46
N GLY A 56 -5.83 1.48 -20.37
CA GLY A 56 -4.82 0.88 -21.25
C GLY A 56 -3.41 0.70 -20.67
N CYS A 57 -2.97 1.48 -19.69
CA CYS A 57 -1.68 1.26 -19.03
C CYS A 57 -1.71 1.66 -17.54
N PRO A 58 -2.07 0.75 -16.63
CA PRO A 58 -2.15 1.04 -15.19
C PRO A 58 -0.81 1.42 -14.56
N HIS A 59 0.30 1.05 -15.21
CA HIS A 59 1.65 1.39 -14.76
C HIS A 59 1.96 2.87 -14.98
N ALA A 60 1.46 3.46 -16.07
CA ALA A 60 1.63 4.88 -16.35
C ALA A 60 0.96 5.74 -15.27
N ALA A 61 -0.23 5.33 -14.79
CA ALA A 61 -1.00 6.08 -13.80
C ALA A 61 -0.33 6.15 -12.42
N VAL A 62 0.52 5.20 -12.06
CA VAL A 62 1.22 5.17 -10.78
C VAL A 62 2.70 5.54 -10.86
N ARG A 63 3.22 5.73 -12.08
CA ARG A 63 4.63 6.01 -12.31
C ARG A 63 4.89 7.24 -13.18
N GLU A 64 4.19 7.39 -14.31
CA GLU A 64 4.48 8.41 -15.32
C GLU A 64 3.52 9.60 -15.24
N ASP A 65 2.21 9.33 -15.17
CA ASP A 65 1.17 10.35 -14.96
C ASP A 65 0.37 10.02 -13.71
N ILE A 66 0.87 10.48 -12.57
CA ILE A 66 0.27 10.27 -11.26
C ILE A 66 -0.85 11.28 -10.94
N SER A 67 -1.18 12.19 -11.85
CA SER A 67 -2.08 13.32 -11.58
C SER A 67 -3.47 12.87 -11.11
N ALA A 68 -4.06 11.86 -11.76
CA ALA A 68 -5.38 11.35 -11.39
C ALA A 68 -5.37 10.77 -9.96
N ASN A 69 -4.32 10.03 -9.61
CA ASN A 69 -4.14 9.47 -8.26
C ASN A 69 -3.93 10.56 -7.22
N LEU A 70 -3.09 11.55 -7.49
CA LEU A 70 -2.88 12.68 -6.58
C LEU A 70 -4.18 13.45 -6.34
N LEU A 71 -4.95 13.76 -7.39
CA LEU A 71 -6.23 14.44 -7.26
C LEU A 71 -7.23 13.64 -6.42
N ALA A 72 -7.31 12.33 -6.62
CA ALA A 72 -8.18 11.46 -5.83
C ALA A 72 -7.78 11.42 -4.35
N LEU A 73 -6.49 11.25 -4.07
CA LEU A 73 -5.96 11.26 -2.70
C LEU A 73 -6.19 12.61 -2.04
N GLN A 74 -5.97 13.70 -2.76
CA GLN A 74 -6.23 15.07 -2.31
C GLN A 74 -7.70 15.28 -1.98
N GLY A 75 -8.60 14.86 -2.86
CA GLY A 75 -10.04 14.96 -2.66
C GLY A 75 -10.50 14.18 -1.43
N LEU A 76 -10.00 12.96 -1.24
CA LEU A 76 -10.29 12.14 -0.06
C LEU A 76 -9.77 12.79 1.22
N HIS A 77 -8.54 13.29 1.21
CA HIS A 77 -7.99 13.97 2.38
C HIS A 77 -8.75 15.25 2.71
N ALA A 78 -9.06 16.08 1.71
CA ALA A 78 -9.82 17.31 1.91
C ALA A 78 -11.21 17.04 2.51
N LYS A 79 -11.89 15.98 2.03
CA LYS A 79 -13.23 15.61 2.46
C LYS A 79 -13.25 14.98 3.86
N PHE A 80 -12.31 14.12 4.17
CA PHE A 80 -12.35 13.28 5.37
C PHE A 80 -11.28 13.61 6.41
N GLN A 81 -10.30 14.46 6.09
CA GLN A 81 -9.16 14.79 6.97
C GLN A 81 -8.43 13.53 7.45
N THR A 82 -8.10 12.65 6.48
CA THR A 82 -7.53 11.33 6.74
C THR A 82 -6.17 11.38 7.43
N ASP A 83 -5.92 10.44 8.32
CA ASP A 83 -4.60 10.20 8.92
C ASP A 83 -3.69 9.45 7.93
N LEU A 84 -4.26 8.46 7.25
CA LEU A 84 -3.58 7.61 6.27
C LEU A 84 -4.43 7.45 5.01
N LEU A 85 -3.75 7.42 3.87
CA LEU A 85 -4.33 7.12 2.57
C LEU A 85 -3.68 5.84 2.03
N LEU A 86 -4.50 4.89 1.63
CA LEU A 86 -4.05 3.65 1.03
C LEU A 86 -4.27 3.71 -0.48
N ILE A 87 -3.29 3.26 -1.27
CA ILE A 87 -3.41 3.21 -2.72
C ILE A 87 -2.93 1.86 -3.24
N GLU A 88 -3.73 1.23 -4.10
CA GLU A 88 -3.39 0.00 -4.78
C GLU A 88 -3.09 0.26 -6.26
N SER A 89 -1.99 -0.33 -6.76
CA SER A 89 -1.67 -0.31 -8.19
C SER A 89 -2.47 -1.37 -8.94
N GLY A 90 -2.79 -1.10 -10.19
CA GLY A 90 -3.27 -2.11 -11.12
C GLY A 90 -2.27 -3.27 -11.29
N GLY A 91 -2.77 -4.45 -11.57
CA GLY A 91 -2.21 -5.71 -11.12
C GLY A 91 -1.26 -6.52 -11.99
N ASP A 92 -0.50 -6.06 -12.99
CA ASP A 92 0.07 -7.00 -13.95
C ASP A 92 1.59 -7.02 -14.19
N ASN A 93 2.40 -6.22 -13.49
CA ASN A 93 3.82 -6.20 -13.84
C ASN A 93 4.76 -6.23 -12.63
N LEU A 94 5.66 -7.22 -12.61
CA LEU A 94 6.80 -7.30 -11.67
C LEU A 94 7.77 -6.11 -11.78
N ALA A 95 7.72 -5.37 -12.89
CA ALA A 95 8.53 -4.19 -13.14
C ALA A 95 7.83 -2.88 -12.72
N ALA A 96 6.56 -2.93 -12.28
CA ALA A 96 5.87 -1.74 -11.82
C ALA A 96 6.41 -1.29 -10.47
N ASN A 97 6.84 -0.06 -10.40
CA ASN A 97 7.24 0.61 -9.19
C ASN A 97 6.41 1.86 -9.03
N TYR A 98 6.00 2.18 -7.80
CA TYR A 98 5.34 3.44 -7.52
C TYR A 98 6.33 4.60 -7.65
N SER A 99 5.84 5.75 -8.13
CA SER A 99 6.54 6.99 -7.89
C SER A 99 6.59 7.29 -6.40
N ARG A 100 7.77 7.64 -5.90
CA ARG A 100 7.93 8.10 -4.51
C ARG A 100 7.16 9.40 -4.23
N GLU A 101 6.77 10.12 -5.27
CA GLU A 101 5.89 11.30 -5.16
C GLU A 101 4.43 10.90 -4.83
N LEU A 102 4.06 9.64 -5.08
CA LEU A 102 2.70 9.15 -4.85
C LEU A 102 2.53 8.45 -3.50
N ALA A 103 3.59 7.84 -2.96
CA ALA A 103 3.49 7.06 -1.73
C ALA A 103 4.75 7.16 -0.86
N ASP A 104 4.56 7.48 0.42
CA ASP A 104 5.61 7.57 1.43
C ASP A 104 6.12 6.20 1.88
N PHE A 105 5.25 5.18 1.82
CA PHE A 105 5.57 3.80 2.20
C PHE A 105 5.04 2.83 1.14
N ILE A 106 5.95 2.12 0.49
CA ILE A 106 5.64 1.21 -0.62
C ILE A 106 5.75 -0.23 -0.14
N ILE A 107 4.63 -0.97 -0.26
CA ILE A 107 4.56 -2.40 -0.01
C ILE A 107 4.53 -3.15 -1.33
N TYR A 108 5.48 -4.04 -1.55
CA TYR A 108 5.47 -4.91 -2.70
C TYR A 108 5.04 -6.32 -2.31
N VAL A 109 4.08 -6.90 -3.03
CA VAL A 109 3.51 -8.21 -2.71
C VAL A 109 3.84 -9.20 -3.82
N ILE A 110 4.57 -10.23 -3.46
CA ILE A 110 4.78 -11.44 -4.29
C ILE A 110 4.09 -12.63 -3.64
N ASP A 111 3.93 -13.71 -4.35
CA ASP A 111 3.44 -14.96 -3.78
C ASP A 111 4.33 -16.16 -4.13
N VAL A 112 4.13 -17.26 -3.41
CA VAL A 112 4.91 -18.49 -3.60
C VAL A 112 4.64 -19.17 -4.96
N ALA A 113 3.48 -18.92 -5.58
CA ALA A 113 3.14 -19.50 -6.88
C ALA A 113 4.01 -18.95 -8.03
N GLY A 114 4.64 -17.77 -7.83
CA GLY A 114 5.65 -17.25 -8.75
C GLY A 114 6.97 -18.04 -8.75
N GLY A 115 7.13 -18.93 -7.77
CA GLY A 115 8.31 -19.78 -7.56
C GLY A 115 9.39 -19.10 -6.71
N ASP A 116 10.24 -19.94 -6.12
CA ASP A 116 11.29 -19.55 -5.18
C ASP A 116 12.38 -18.63 -5.77
N LYS A 117 12.45 -18.56 -7.09
CA LYS A 117 13.42 -17.72 -7.81
C LYS A 117 12.98 -16.25 -7.99
N VAL A 118 11.71 -15.92 -7.66
CA VAL A 118 11.21 -14.54 -7.86
C VAL A 118 12.01 -13.51 -7.08
N PRO A 119 12.30 -13.68 -5.78
CA PRO A 119 13.11 -12.72 -5.05
C PRO A 119 14.49 -12.50 -5.66
N ARG A 120 15.15 -13.58 -6.03
CA ARG A 120 16.51 -13.54 -6.61
C ARG A 120 16.58 -12.83 -7.96
N LYS A 121 15.50 -12.87 -8.76
CA LYS A 121 15.45 -12.15 -10.04
C LYS A 121 15.46 -10.65 -9.83
N GLY A 122 15.06 -10.19 -8.66
CA GLY A 122 15.03 -8.77 -8.31
C GLY A 122 14.00 -8.01 -9.13
N GLY A 123 14.29 -6.77 -9.33
CA GLY A 123 13.45 -5.81 -10.02
C GLY A 123 13.07 -4.65 -9.10
N PRO A 124 12.68 -3.51 -9.67
CA PRO A 124 12.48 -2.28 -8.90
C PRO A 124 11.39 -2.40 -7.82
N GLY A 125 10.38 -3.24 -8.03
CA GLY A 125 9.37 -3.51 -7.00
C GLY A 125 9.94 -4.23 -5.78
N ILE A 126 10.84 -5.20 -5.99
CA ILE A 126 11.45 -5.96 -4.89
C ILE A 126 12.51 -5.13 -4.17
N THR A 127 13.38 -4.44 -4.92
CA THR A 127 14.52 -3.73 -4.34
C THR A 127 14.17 -2.32 -3.86
N GLY A 128 13.19 -1.66 -4.48
CA GLY A 128 12.82 -0.27 -4.21
C GLY A 128 11.62 -0.10 -3.28
N SER A 129 10.95 -1.17 -2.82
CA SER A 129 9.87 -1.08 -1.84
C SER A 129 10.40 -1.00 -0.41
N ASP A 130 9.63 -0.36 0.48
CA ASP A 130 9.97 -0.29 1.90
C ASP A 130 9.70 -1.60 2.62
N LEU A 131 8.71 -2.35 2.16
CA LEU A 131 8.35 -3.67 2.67
C LEU A 131 8.09 -4.64 1.52
N LEU A 132 8.67 -5.84 1.60
CA LEU A 132 8.32 -6.97 0.75
C LEU A 132 7.43 -7.95 1.52
N VAL A 133 6.28 -8.30 0.97
CA VAL A 133 5.40 -9.35 1.49
C VAL A 133 5.47 -10.57 0.58
N ILE A 134 5.84 -11.72 1.14
CA ILE A 134 5.78 -13.03 0.49
C ILE A 134 4.48 -13.71 0.94
N ASN A 135 3.46 -13.68 0.10
CA ASN A 135 2.12 -14.15 0.43
C ASN A 135 1.88 -15.59 0.00
N LYS A 136 0.78 -16.17 0.51
CA LYS A 136 0.32 -17.55 0.24
C LYS A 136 1.32 -18.61 0.67
N CYS A 137 2.06 -18.36 1.76
CA CYS A 137 3.06 -19.30 2.26
C CYS A 137 2.49 -20.68 2.61
N ASP A 138 1.18 -20.76 2.87
CA ASP A 138 0.42 -22.00 3.05
C ASP A 138 0.37 -22.90 1.80
N LEU A 139 0.57 -22.34 0.63
CA LEU A 139 0.57 -23.06 -0.64
C LEU A 139 1.98 -23.47 -1.10
N ALA A 140 3.02 -23.18 -0.33
CA ALA A 140 4.41 -23.40 -0.73
C ALA A 140 4.69 -24.84 -1.13
N ASP A 141 4.29 -25.80 -0.29
CA ASP A 141 4.47 -27.25 -0.57
C ASP A 141 3.71 -27.67 -1.83
N ALA A 142 2.50 -27.16 -2.03
CA ALA A 142 1.65 -27.50 -3.16
C ALA A 142 2.23 -27.02 -4.51
N VAL A 143 2.99 -25.91 -4.49
CA VAL A 143 3.63 -25.33 -5.69
C VAL A 143 5.12 -25.65 -5.78
N GLY A 144 5.67 -26.40 -4.82
CA GLY A 144 7.09 -26.76 -4.77
C GLY A 144 8.02 -25.58 -4.54
N ALA A 145 7.58 -24.57 -3.78
CA ALA A 145 8.38 -23.39 -3.45
C ALA A 145 9.00 -23.52 -2.06
N ASP A 146 10.26 -23.09 -1.93
CA ASP A 146 10.97 -23.01 -0.65
C ASP A 146 10.88 -21.55 -0.11
N VAL A 147 10.01 -21.36 0.89
CA VAL A 147 9.80 -20.03 1.51
C VAL A 147 11.04 -19.55 2.24
N ASP A 148 11.82 -20.43 2.85
CA ASP A 148 13.07 -20.06 3.53
C ASP A 148 14.12 -19.57 2.52
N LEU A 149 14.18 -20.21 1.36
CA LEU A 149 15.01 -19.75 0.26
C LEU A 149 14.53 -18.38 -0.24
N MET A 150 13.22 -18.21 -0.46
CA MET A 150 12.66 -16.94 -0.93
C MET A 150 13.02 -15.79 0.02
N GLU A 151 12.89 -15.99 1.32
CA GLU A 151 13.22 -14.96 2.30
C GLU A 151 14.73 -14.67 2.35
N ARG A 152 15.59 -15.68 2.32
CA ARG A 152 17.05 -15.50 2.27
C ARG A 152 17.48 -14.71 1.04
N GLU A 153 16.95 -15.06 -0.13
CA GLU A 153 17.25 -14.36 -1.38
C GLU A 153 16.69 -12.93 -1.38
N ALA A 154 15.49 -12.72 -0.81
CA ALA A 154 14.92 -11.40 -0.63
C ALA A 154 15.79 -10.53 0.28
N ASN A 155 16.18 -11.04 1.46
CA ASN A 155 17.02 -10.32 2.39
C ASN A 155 18.38 -9.95 1.77
N LYS A 156 18.95 -10.85 0.98
CA LYS A 156 20.21 -10.60 0.28
C LYS A 156 20.10 -9.46 -0.74
N ILE A 157 19.08 -9.49 -1.59
CA ILE A 157 18.93 -8.52 -2.68
C ILE A 157 18.41 -7.17 -2.19
N ARG A 158 17.73 -7.15 -1.05
CA ARG A 158 17.19 -5.96 -0.38
C ARG A 158 18.14 -5.38 0.68
N GLU A 159 19.35 -5.94 0.78
CA GLU A 159 20.38 -5.47 1.74
C GLU A 159 19.86 -5.41 3.19
N GLY A 160 19.01 -6.37 3.57
CA GLY A 160 18.37 -6.43 4.89
C GLY A 160 17.07 -5.64 5.01
N GLY A 161 16.54 -5.11 3.92
CA GLY A 161 15.22 -4.46 3.90
C GLY A 161 14.11 -5.41 4.39
N PRO A 162 13.06 -4.88 5.05
CA PRO A 162 12.04 -5.70 5.71
C PRO A 162 11.33 -6.68 4.78
N VAL A 163 11.14 -7.91 5.24
CA VAL A 163 10.39 -8.98 4.55
C VAL A 163 9.39 -9.60 5.52
N VAL A 164 8.15 -9.79 5.08
CA VAL A 164 7.09 -10.43 5.85
C VAL A 164 6.59 -11.66 5.10
N ARG A 165 6.62 -12.83 5.76
CA ARG A 165 5.91 -14.02 5.30
C ARG A 165 4.44 -13.93 5.68
N ALA A 166 3.55 -14.21 4.75
CA ALA A 166 2.14 -13.99 4.96
C ALA A 166 1.26 -15.10 4.40
N VAL A 167 0.11 -15.25 5.03
CA VAL A 167 -1.07 -15.93 4.51
C VAL A 167 -2.23 -14.97 4.75
N ILE A 168 -2.32 -13.96 3.89
CA ILE A 168 -3.23 -12.81 4.10
C ILE A 168 -4.67 -13.27 4.28
N LYS A 169 -5.11 -14.27 3.51
CA LYS A 169 -6.46 -14.87 3.62
C LYS A 169 -6.79 -15.35 5.05
N HIS A 170 -5.77 -15.68 5.83
CA HIS A 170 -5.92 -16.16 7.20
C HIS A 170 -5.38 -15.19 8.25
N GLY A 171 -5.13 -13.94 7.86
CA GLY A 171 -4.65 -12.88 8.75
C GLY A 171 -3.17 -12.98 9.15
N VAL A 172 -2.45 -14.01 8.69
CA VAL A 172 -1.04 -14.20 9.02
C VAL A 172 -0.20 -13.12 8.31
N GLY A 173 0.67 -12.43 9.06
CA GLY A 173 1.52 -11.35 8.55
C GLY A 173 0.82 -9.98 8.51
N VAL A 174 -0.52 -9.90 8.63
CA VAL A 174 -1.26 -8.63 8.58
C VAL A 174 -0.85 -7.69 9.71
N LYS A 175 -0.88 -8.19 10.96
CA LYS A 175 -0.47 -7.38 12.11
C LYS A 175 0.95 -6.83 11.97
N GLN A 176 1.90 -7.67 11.56
CA GLN A 176 3.28 -7.26 11.35
C GLN A 176 3.39 -6.17 10.29
N THR A 177 2.64 -6.28 9.20
CA THR A 177 2.57 -5.27 8.15
C THR A 177 2.01 -3.95 8.68
N VAL A 178 0.91 -3.99 9.46
CA VAL A 178 0.32 -2.81 10.11
C VAL A 178 1.32 -2.14 11.04
N ASP A 179 1.99 -2.93 11.90
CA ASP A 179 2.98 -2.38 12.85
C ASP A 179 4.11 -1.66 12.13
N MET A 180 4.57 -2.18 10.98
CA MET A 180 5.62 -1.54 10.15
C MET A 180 5.12 -0.23 9.52
N ILE A 181 3.91 -0.21 8.94
CA ILE A 181 3.31 1.01 8.40
C ILE A 181 3.22 2.10 9.48
N ILE A 182 2.66 1.75 10.64
CA ILE A 182 2.47 2.70 11.74
C ILE A 182 3.80 3.16 12.33
N SER A 183 4.79 2.27 12.42
CA SER A 183 6.13 2.64 12.89
C SER A 183 6.80 3.61 11.92
N ALA A 184 6.74 3.36 10.62
CA ALA A 184 7.28 4.25 9.61
C ALA A 184 6.58 5.61 9.64
N TRP A 185 5.24 5.63 9.67
CA TRP A 185 4.50 6.89 9.75
C TRP A 185 4.80 7.69 11.03
N LYS A 186 4.88 7.03 12.20
CA LYS A 186 5.22 7.69 13.47
C LYS A 186 6.61 8.32 13.48
N SER A 187 7.51 7.87 12.63
CA SER A 187 8.84 8.47 12.48
C SER A 187 8.86 9.73 11.61
N THR A 188 7.72 10.09 10.98
CA THR A 188 7.61 11.27 10.13
C THR A 188 7.12 12.50 10.90
N ASP A 189 7.49 13.68 10.45
CA ASP A 189 6.98 14.95 10.99
C ASP A 189 5.47 15.09 10.82
N GLY A 190 4.91 14.51 9.76
CA GLY A 190 3.47 14.47 9.49
C GLY A 190 2.66 13.83 10.60
N TYR A 191 3.17 12.80 11.27
CA TYR A 191 2.52 12.21 12.44
C TYR A 191 2.45 13.20 13.61
N ILE A 192 3.55 13.89 13.89
CA ILE A 192 3.61 14.88 14.99
C ILE A 192 2.62 16.01 14.73
N GLU A 193 2.58 16.53 13.50
CA GLU A 193 1.65 17.59 13.12
C GLU A 193 0.18 17.16 13.21
N SER A 194 -0.16 15.95 12.75
CA SER A 194 -1.52 15.45 12.83
C SER A 194 -1.99 15.33 14.27
N ARG A 195 -1.16 14.78 15.17
CA ARG A 195 -1.48 14.64 16.59
C ARG A 195 -1.59 16.00 17.31
N MET A 196 -0.77 16.97 16.94
CA MET A 196 -0.89 18.33 17.51
C MET A 196 -2.20 19.02 17.11
N LYS A 197 -2.70 18.80 15.91
CA LYS A 197 -4.02 19.30 15.47
C LYS A 197 -5.15 18.66 16.27
N TRP A 198 -5.10 17.37 16.52
CA TRP A 198 -6.11 16.64 17.29
C TRP A 198 -6.09 17.00 18.79
N SER A 199 -4.91 17.20 19.38
CA SER A 199 -4.76 17.50 20.81
C SER A 199 -5.21 18.93 21.17
N LYS A 200 -5.24 19.86 20.22
CA LYS A 200 -5.65 21.25 20.42
C LYS A 200 -7.16 21.49 20.27
N GLY A 201 -7.98 20.43 20.26
CA GLY A 201 -9.45 20.51 20.21
C GLY A 201 -9.95 21.47 19.16
N GLY A 202 -10.31 20.92 18.02
CA GLY A 202 -11.13 21.50 16.97
C GLY A 202 -11.21 23.01 16.84
N VAL A 203 -10.18 23.65 16.35
CA VAL A 203 -10.34 25.01 15.82
C VAL A 203 -10.91 24.88 14.41
N LYS A 204 -12.13 25.38 14.22
CA LYS A 204 -12.79 25.47 12.91
C LYS A 204 -11.85 26.12 11.90
N GLY A 205 -11.62 25.43 10.80
CA GLY A 205 -10.65 25.81 9.80
C GLY A 205 -10.86 27.19 9.21
N SER A 206 -9.84 27.98 9.20
CA SER A 206 -9.59 28.95 8.16
C SER A 206 -9.18 28.16 6.91
N GLY A 207 -9.82 28.43 5.77
CA GLY A 207 -9.76 27.63 4.54
C GLY A 207 -8.42 27.64 3.80
N GLU A 208 -7.34 27.27 4.45
CA GLU A 208 -6.11 26.90 3.77
C GLU A 208 -6.18 25.43 3.39
N GLN A 209 -6.12 25.16 2.09
CA GLN A 209 -6.02 23.81 1.57
C GLN A 209 -4.78 23.13 2.18
N PRO A 210 -4.93 21.90 2.74
CA PRO A 210 -3.80 21.19 3.28
C PRO A 210 -2.77 20.92 2.17
N ASN A 211 -1.53 21.31 2.42
CA ASN A 211 -0.43 21.07 1.50
C ASN A 211 -0.07 19.58 1.52
N ILE A 212 -0.49 18.86 0.50
CA ILE A 212 -0.33 17.39 0.38
C ILE A 212 1.11 16.97 0.13
N ASN A 213 1.95 17.89 -0.34
CA ASN A 213 3.39 17.62 -0.47
C ASN A 213 4.04 17.21 0.87
N ARG A 214 3.33 17.35 2.00
CA ARG A 214 3.81 16.89 3.31
C ARG A 214 3.74 15.38 3.49
N TYR A 215 2.98 14.67 2.65
CA TYR A 215 2.86 13.21 2.70
C TYR A 215 3.73 12.51 1.67
N THR A 216 4.43 13.26 0.81
CA THR A 216 5.23 12.75 -0.30
C THR A 216 6.73 12.98 -0.17
N HIS A 217 7.21 13.62 0.89
CA HIS A 217 8.63 13.85 1.08
C HIS A 217 9.16 13.20 2.35
N VAL A 218 9.85 12.10 2.18
CA VAL A 218 10.95 11.69 3.07
C VAL A 218 12.23 12.12 2.36
N PRO A 219 13.03 13.05 2.91
CA PRO A 219 14.34 13.35 2.34
C PRO A 219 15.18 12.09 2.44
N HIS A 220 15.75 11.67 1.35
CA HIS A 220 16.84 10.70 1.33
C HIS A 220 18.14 11.50 1.41
N ASP A 221 18.76 11.49 2.58
CA ASP A 221 20.20 11.70 2.73
C ASP A 221 20.94 10.37 2.56
#